data_ed971dad38ccf608795511edd9372a43
#
_entry.id   ed971dad38ccf608795511edd9372a43
#
_cell.length_a   1.000
_cell.length_b   1.000
_cell.length_c   1.000
_cell.angle_alpha   90.00
_cell.angle_beta   90.00
_cell.angle_gamma   90.00
#
_symmetry.space_group_name_H-M   'P 1'
#
loop_
_entity.id
_entity.type
_entity.pdbx_description
1 polymer ?
#
loop_
_entity_poly.entity_id
_entity_poly.type
_entity_poly.pdbx_seq_one_letter_code
_entity_poly.pdbx_strand_id
1 'polypeptide(L)'
;VGSDDGIFNKAGAPTYMRISASFGEENPEAMENYDHTQYDNVDRYDPEVFDFNNRIHGIIDMSFDSMPVLPFDFTWDVENYMNFMDENIAESLYPAYPELKVLLESINEKAVKCYNRAIEVNRLTERIKAIGIDKESLSGVYDQAWEQSQILLKINRNIHKEIYKF
;
A
#
# COMPACT_ATOMS: atom_id res chain seq x y z
N VAL A 1 -2.30 11.83 13.63
CA VAL A 1 -2.65 10.81 14.64
C VAL A 1 -2.84 9.53 13.85
N GLY A 2 -1.90 8.61 13.98
CA GLY A 2 -1.97 7.35 13.25
C GLY A 2 -2.89 6.38 13.98
N SER A 3 -3.67 5.64 13.21
CA SER A 3 -4.33 4.42 13.63
C SER A 3 -3.30 3.41 14.17
N ASP A 4 -3.72 2.41 14.95
CA ASP A 4 -2.83 1.39 15.56
C ASP A 4 -1.99 0.64 14.50
N ASP A 5 -2.49 0.52 13.29
CA ASP A 5 -1.79 -0.03 12.12
C ASP A 5 -0.66 0.89 11.60
N GLY A 6 -0.67 2.17 11.92
CA GLY A 6 0.40 3.10 11.56
C GLY A 6 1.78 2.68 12.09
N ILE A 7 1.84 1.94 13.20
CA ILE A 7 3.08 1.39 13.75
C ILE A 7 3.67 0.34 12.81
N PHE A 8 2.83 -0.52 12.23
CA PHE A 8 3.27 -1.54 11.27
C PHE A 8 3.76 -0.91 9.97
N ASN A 9 3.07 0.14 9.50
CA ASN A 9 3.52 0.90 8.34
C ASN A 9 4.90 1.50 8.58
N LYS A 10 5.11 2.17 9.72
CA LYS A 10 6.42 2.72 10.11
C LYS A 10 7.51 1.66 10.20
N ALA A 11 7.16 0.43 10.57
CA ALA A 11 8.09 -0.70 10.57
C ALA A 11 8.35 -1.27 9.16
N GLY A 12 7.71 -0.71 8.13
CA GLY A 12 7.84 -1.13 6.73
C GLY A 12 7.04 -2.39 6.40
N ALA A 13 6.02 -2.71 7.20
CA ALA A 13 5.02 -3.68 6.80
C ALA A 13 4.05 -3.01 5.82
N PRO A 14 3.75 -3.66 4.67
CA PRO A 14 2.77 -3.13 3.76
C PRO A 14 1.41 -3.10 4.44
N THR A 15 0.79 -1.94 4.40
CA THR A 15 -0.55 -1.73 4.92
C THR A 15 -1.41 -1.14 3.82
N TYR A 16 -2.68 -1.50 3.80
CA TYR A 16 -3.66 -0.78 3.00
C TYR A 16 -4.59 0.00 3.92
N MET A 17 -4.98 1.17 3.48
CA MET A 17 -5.91 1.98 4.24
C MET A 17 -7.25 1.23 4.32
N ARG A 18 -7.79 1.13 5.52
CA ARG A 18 -9.11 0.53 5.73
C ARG A 18 -10.15 1.29 4.89
N ILE A 19 -10.74 0.59 3.94
CA ILE A 19 -11.89 1.09 3.21
C ILE A 19 -13.11 0.76 4.06
N SER A 20 -13.73 1.78 4.62
CA SER A 20 -15.02 1.65 5.29
C SER A 20 -16.08 2.29 4.40
N ALA A 21 -17.11 1.54 4.07
CA ALA A 21 -18.32 2.13 3.51
C ALA A 21 -19.30 2.37 4.64
N SER A 22 -19.94 3.52 4.63
CA SER A 22 -21.17 3.79 5.37
C SER A 22 -22.29 3.96 4.36
N PHE A 23 -23.40 3.28 4.56
CA PHE A 23 -24.61 3.54 3.80
C PHE A 23 -25.36 4.68 4.47
N GLY A 24 -25.38 5.84 3.84
CA GLY A 24 -26.04 7.04 4.34
C GLY A 24 -25.15 8.26 4.35
N GLU A 25 -25.71 9.38 4.81
CA GLU A 25 -24.95 10.59 5.00
C GLU A 25 -23.86 10.35 6.05
N GLU A 26 -22.65 10.82 5.77
CA GLU A 26 -21.61 10.88 6.80
C GLU A 26 -22.20 11.61 8.00
N ASN A 27 -22.30 10.93 9.13
CA ASN A 27 -22.69 11.54 10.37
C ASN A 27 -21.42 11.82 11.20
N PRO A 28 -20.80 12.99 11.07
CA PRO A 28 -19.60 13.37 11.82
C PRO A 28 -19.84 13.27 13.34
N GLU A 29 -21.07 13.56 13.78
CA GLU A 29 -21.44 13.45 15.19
C GLU A 29 -21.35 12.01 15.70
N ALA A 30 -21.52 11.01 14.84
CA ALA A 30 -21.40 9.61 15.23
C ALA A 30 -19.95 9.25 15.61
N MET A 31 -18.96 9.71 14.87
CA MET A 31 -17.56 9.49 15.21
C MET A 31 -17.15 10.25 16.48
N GLU A 32 -17.56 11.51 16.61
CA GLU A 32 -17.21 12.32 17.77
C GLU A 32 -17.87 11.82 19.07
N ASN A 33 -19.07 11.28 18.99
CA ASN A 33 -19.85 10.92 20.17
C ASN A 33 -19.76 9.45 20.58
N TYR A 34 -19.36 8.55 19.66
CA TYR A 34 -19.44 7.11 19.92
C TYR A 34 -18.09 6.41 19.80
N ASP A 35 -17.22 6.81 18.86
CA ASP A 35 -15.95 6.16 18.63
C ASP A 35 -15.06 6.19 19.89
N HIS A 36 -14.53 5.03 20.27
CA HIS A 36 -13.75 4.85 21.51
C HIS A 36 -14.48 5.19 22.82
N THR A 37 -15.81 5.15 22.84
CA THR A 37 -16.60 5.39 24.04
C THR A 37 -17.41 4.17 24.46
N GLN A 38 -17.98 4.20 25.67
CA GLN A 38 -18.90 3.16 26.14
C GLN A 38 -20.20 3.05 25.32
N TYR A 39 -20.48 4.04 24.47
CA TYR A 39 -21.66 4.08 23.60
C TYR A 39 -21.39 3.45 22.23
N ASP A 40 -20.14 3.09 21.92
CA ASP A 40 -19.77 2.27 20.78
C ASP A 40 -20.04 0.80 21.12
N ASN A 41 -21.28 0.38 20.91
CA ASN A 41 -21.77 -0.92 21.31
C ASN A 41 -22.61 -1.57 20.18
N VAL A 42 -23.08 -2.79 20.45
CA VAL A 42 -23.80 -3.61 19.46
C VAL A 42 -25.08 -2.95 18.91
N ASP A 43 -25.68 -1.98 19.62
CA ASP A 43 -26.88 -1.27 19.15
C ASP A 43 -26.58 -0.38 17.92
N ARG A 44 -25.29 -0.13 17.66
CA ARG A 44 -24.79 0.61 16.48
C ARG A 44 -24.40 -0.31 15.33
N TYR A 45 -24.47 -1.61 15.53
CA TYR A 45 -24.10 -2.58 14.53
C TYR A 45 -25.11 -2.61 13.37
N ASP A 46 -24.60 -2.31 12.18
CA ASP A 46 -25.34 -2.46 10.93
C ASP A 46 -24.85 -3.71 10.19
N PRO A 47 -25.67 -4.77 10.12
CA PRO A 47 -25.26 -6.03 9.49
C PRO A 47 -24.97 -5.89 7.99
N GLU A 48 -25.65 -4.98 7.28
CA GLU A 48 -25.44 -4.79 5.85
C GLU A 48 -24.09 -4.09 5.57
N VAL A 49 -23.77 -3.06 6.35
CA VAL A 49 -22.47 -2.36 6.29
C VAL A 49 -21.33 -3.30 6.68
N PHE A 50 -21.54 -4.11 7.73
CA PHE A 50 -20.54 -5.07 8.18
C PHE A 50 -20.26 -6.15 7.13
N ASP A 51 -21.30 -6.76 6.56
CA ASP A 51 -21.17 -7.77 5.52
C ASP A 51 -20.47 -7.21 4.26
N PHE A 52 -20.87 -6.00 3.86
CA PHE A 52 -20.25 -5.32 2.73
C PHE A 52 -18.75 -5.08 2.95
N ASN A 53 -18.37 -4.51 4.11
CA ASN A 53 -16.99 -4.26 4.45
C ASN A 53 -16.16 -5.56 4.53
N ASN A 54 -16.70 -6.62 5.13
CA ASN A 54 -16.04 -7.92 5.19
C ASN A 54 -15.81 -8.53 3.81
N ARG A 55 -16.78 -8.41 2.91
CA ARG A 55 -16.63 -8.89 1.53
C ARG A 55 -15.54 -8.13 0.78
N ILE A 56 -15.49 -6.80 0.90
CA ILE A 56 -14.42 -6.00 0.27
C ILE A 56 -13.06 -6.41 0.82
N HIS A 57 -12.90 -6.49 2.14
CA HIS A 57 -11.64 -6.89 2.76
C HIS A 57 -11.25 -8.31 2.33
N GLY A 58 -12.18 -9.26 2.33
CA GLY A 58 -11.93 -10.61 1.87
C GLY A 58 -11.48 -10.65 0.40
N ILE A 59 -12.07 -9.85 -0.49
CA ILE A 59 -11.65 -9.76 -1.88
C ILE A 59 -10.23 -9.19 -1.98
N ILE A 60 -9.90 -8.15 -1.22
CA ILE A 60 -8.56 -7.55 -1.20
C ILE A 60 -7.54 -8.58 -0.73
N ASP A 61 -7.78 -9.22 0.40
CA ASP A 61 -6.88 -10.22 0.99
C ASP A 61 -6.65 -11.40 0.05
N MET A 62 -7.72 -11.96 -0.52
CA MET A 62 -7.63 -13.04 -1.50
C MET A 62 -6.91 -12.61 -2.78
N SER A 63 -7.07 -11.35 -3.19
CA SER A 63 -6.38 -10.81 -4.36
C SER A 63 -4.88 -10.76 -4.10
N PHE A 64 -4.45 -10.26 -2.95
CA PHE A 64 -3.03 -10.23 -2.58
C PHE A 64 -2.44 -11.65 -2.42
N ASP A 65 -3.17 -12.57 -1.80
CA ASP A 65 -2.76 -13.97 -1.66
C ASP A 65 -2.58 -14.67 -3.02
N SER A 66 -3.36 -14.26 -4.02
CA SER A 66 -3.30 -14.83 -5.38
C SER A 66 -2.20 -14.21 -6.25
N MET A 67 -1.65 -13.06 -5.87
CA MET A 67 -0.63 -12.35 -6.66
C MET A 67 0.75 -12.94 -6.43
N PRO A 68 1.47 -13.36 -7.48
CA PRO A 68 2.85 -13.86 -7.33
C PRO A 68 3.83 -12.76 -6.92
N VAL A 69 3.58 -11.51 -7.29
CA VAL A 69 4.40 -10.34 -6.91
C VAL A 69 3.51 -9.28 -6.28
N LEU A 70 3.87 -8.84 -5.08
CA LEU A 70 3.16 -7.73 -4.42
C LEU A 70 3.35 -6.44 -5.22
N PRO A 71 2.26 -5.74 -5.58
CA PRO A 71 2.31 -4.54 -6.42
C PRO A 71 2.60 -3.30 -5.55
N PHE A 72 3.81 -3.24 -4.95
CA PHE A 72 4.23 -2.06 -4.21
C PHE A 72 4.32 -0.85 -5.11
N ASP A 73 3.64 0.20 -4.73
CA ASP A 73 3.72 1.50 -5.37
C ASP A 73 4.62 2.44 -4.54
N PHE A 74 5.89 2.45 -4.88
CA PHE A 74 6.86 3.35 -4.25
C PHE A 74 6.80 4.78 -4.82
N THR A 75 5.99 5.05 -5.85
CA THR A 75 5.85 6.40 -6.43
C THR A 75 5.19 7.33 -5.44
N TRP A 76 4.22 6.83 -4.66
CA TRP A 76 3.51 7.61 -3.67
C TRP A 76 4.43 8.25 -2.62
N ASP A 77 5.38 7.49 -2.10
CA ASP A 77 6.36 7.99 -1.14
C ASP A 77 7.24 9.07 -1.76
N VAL A 78 7.73 8.84 -2.98
CA VAL A 78 8.61 9.78 -3.69
C VAL A 78 7.88 11.06 -4.05
N GLU A 79 6.65 10.95 -4.55
CA GLU A 79 5.80 12.12 -4.90
C GLU A 79 5.48 12.96 -3.68
N ASN A 80 5.14 12.34 -2.55
CA ASN A 80 4.91 13.06 -1.30
C ASN A 80 6.17 13.81 -0.84
N TYR A 81 7.34 13.19 -0.96
CA TYR A 81 8.60 13.86 -0.65
C TYR A 81 8.87 15.04 -1.57
N MET A 82 8.68 14.85 -2.87
CA MET A 82 8.89 15.92 -3.85
C MET A 82 7.92 17.08 -3.61
N ASN A 83 6.65 16.79 -3.37
CA ASN A 83 5.62 17.79 -3.09
C ASN A 83 5.90 18.54 -1.79
N PHE A 84 6.27 17.82 -0.73
CA PHE A 84 6.61 18.43 0.55
C PHE A 84 7.82 19.37 0.44
N MET A 85 8.84 18.98 -0.34
CA MET A 85 10.03 19.81 -0.55
C MET A 85 9.74 20.99 -1.48
N ASP A 86 8.90 20.82 -2.48
CA ASP A 86 8.60 21.90 -3.44
C ASP A 86 7.87 23.07 -2.79
N GLU A 87 6.96 22.83 -1.86
CA GLU A 87 6.18 23.90 -1.25
C GLU A 87 6.93 24.71 -0.19
N ASN A 88 7.82 24.09 0.60
CA ASN A 88 8.40 24.74 1.78
C ASN A 88 9.93 24.85 1.79
N ILE A 89 10.62 24.01 1.07
CA ILE A 89 12.07 23.85 1.22
C ILE A 89 12.82 23.93 -0.12
N ALA A 90 12.15 23.69 -1.24
CA ALA A 90 12.78 23.56 -2.56
C ALA A 90 13.59 24.79 -2.97
N GLU A 91 13.09 25.99 -2.69
CA GLU A 91 13.75 27.24 -3.05
C GLU A 91 15.15 27.41 -2.41
N SER A 92 15.35 26.81 -1.23
CA SER A 92 16.62 26.88 -0.51
C SER A 92 17.44 25.60 -0.62
N LEU A 93 16.81 24.44 -0.68
CA LEU A 93 17.46 23.15 -0.63
C LEU A 93 18.06 22.73 -1.99
N TYR A 94 17.30 22.85 -3.08
CA TYR A 94 17.76 22.45 -4.39
C TYR A 94 18.95 23.25 -4.93
N PRO A 95 19.05 24.57 -4.73
CA PRO A 95 20.26 25.31 -5.07
C PRO A 95 21.50 24.86 -4.27
N ALA A 96 21.29 24.48 -2.99
CA ALA A 96 22.36 23.99 -2.13
C ALA A 96 22.77 22.54 -2.44
N TYR A 97 21.82 21.72 -2.90
CA TYR A 97 22.00 20.28 -3.18
C TYR A 97 21.33 19.89 -4.51
N PRO A 98 21.85 20.33 -5.65
CA PRO A 98 21.21 20.12 -6.96
C PRO A 98 21.07 18.64 -7.32
N GLU A 99 21.97 17.78 -6.81
CA GLU A 99 21.93 16.34 -6.99
C GLU A 99 20.73 15.66 -6.34
N LEU A 100 20.13 16.28 -5.33
CA LEU A 100 18.99 15.71 -4.61
C LEU A 100 17.76 15.60 -5.53
N LYS A 101 17.47 16.63 -6.31
CA LYS A 101 16.36 16.60 -7.27
C LYS A 101 16.55 15.51 -8.31
N VAL A 102 17.73 15.43 -8.89
CA VAL A 102 18.08 14.40 -9.89
C VAL A 102 17.95 12.99 -9.29
N LEU A 103 18.36 12.82 -8.04
CA LEU A 103 18.24 11.55 -7.34
C LEU A 103 16.78 11.15 -7.13
N LEU A 104 15.93 12.07 -6.66
CA LEU A 104 14.51 11.82 -6.46
C LEU A 104 13.79 11.48 -7.76
N GLU A 105 14.06 12.23 -8.85
CA GLU A 105 13.52 11.94 -10.17
C GLU A 105 13.94 10.52 -10.64
N SER A 106 15.21 10.15 -10.45
CA SER A 106 15.72 8.81 -10.79
C SER A 106 15.07 7.71 -9.96
N ILE A 107 14.82 7.96 -8.68
CA ILE A 107 14.11 7.01 -7.79
C ILE A 107 12.66 6.85 -8.28
N ASN A 108 11.98 7.94 -8.61
CA ASN A 108 10.61 7.91 -9.11
C ASN A 108 10.49 7.11 -10.41
N GLU A 109 11.38 7.35 -11.37
CA GLU A 109 11.43 6.56 -12.61
C GLU A 109 11.58 5.05 -12.35
N LYS A 110 12.44 4.68 -11.40
CA LYS A 110 12.64 3.27 -11.02
C LYS A 110 11.41 2.70 -10.30
N ALA A 111 10.76 3.50 -9.44
CA ALA A 111 9.54 3.12 -8.75
C ALA A 111 8.41 2.82 -9.76
N VAL A 112 8.18 3.70 -10.74
CA VAL A 112 7.22 3.50 -11.83
C VAL A 112 7.52 2.22 -12.61
N LYS A 113 8.77 1.99 -12.99
CA LYS A 113 9.16 0.77 -13.72
C LYS A 113 8.92 -0.49 -12.89
N CYS A 114 9.24 -0.45 -11.60
CA CYS A 114 9.04 -1.56 -10.67
C CYS A 114 7.55 -1.91 -10.55
N TYR A 115 6.70 -0.92 -10.30
CA TYR A 115 5.26 -1.08 -10.20
C TYR A 115 4.66 -1.66 -11.49
N ASN A 116 4.95 -1.05 -12.63
CA ASN A 116 4.44 -1.50 -13.92
C ASN A 116 4.87 -2.95 -14.22
N ARG A 117 6.09 -3.34 -13.84
CA ARG A 117 6.57 -4.70 -14.01
C ARG A 117 5.84 -5.70 -13.12
N ALA A 118 5.56 -5.33 -11.87
CA ALA A 118 4.77 -6.17 -10.96
C ALA A 118 3.35 -6.41 -11.51
N ILE A 119 2.68 -5.36 -11.98
CA ILE A 119 1.37 -5.46 -12.62
C ILE A 119 1.41 -6.37 -13.87
N GLU A 120 2.42 -6.21 -14.72
CA GLU A 120 2.59 -7.04 -15.93
C GLU A 120 2.76 -8.53 -15.56
N VAL A 121 3.61 -8.85 -14.61
CA VAL A 121 3.83 -10.23 -14.15
C VAL A 121 2.54 -10.83 -13.58
N ASN A 122 1.83 -10.10 -12.74
CA ASN A 122 0.57 -10.57 -12.17
C ASN A 122 -0.46 -10.83 -13.28
N ARG A 123 -0.60 -9.92 -14.24
CA ARG A 123 -1.50 -10.08 -15.39
C ARG A 123 -1.13 -11.28 -16.27
N LEU A 124 0.15 -11.50 -16.52
CA LEU A 124 0.60 -12.66 -17.27
C LEU A 124 0.30 -13.96 -16.54
N THR A 125 0.52 -14.01 -15.24
CA THR A 125 0.22 -15.17 -14.39
C THR A 125 -1.27 -15.50 -14.43
N GLU A 126 -2.17 -14.52 -14.32
CA GLU A 126 -3.61 -14.76 -14.44
C GLU A 126 -4.00 -15.30 -15.82
N ARG A 127 -3.38 -14.81 -16.87
CA ARG A 127 -3.61 -15.36 -18.23
C ARG A 127 -3.14 -16.81 -18.37
N ILE A 128 -2.00 -17.14 -17.76
CA ILE A 128 -1.47 -18.52 -17.77
C ILE A 128 -2.39 -19.45 -16.99
N LYS A 129 -2.89 -19.02 -15.82
CA LYS A 129 -3.89 -19.77 -15.04
C LYS A 129 -5.15 -20.01 -15.86
N ALA A 130 -5.64 -19.01 -16.60
CA ALA A 130 -6.86 -19.07 -17.40
C ALA A 130 -6.77 -20.09 -18.56
N ILE A 131 -5.57 -20.37 -19.09
CA ILE A 131 -5.37 -21.38 -20.13
C ILE A 131 -5.11 -22.79 -19.57
N GLY A 132 -5.25 -22.96 -18.24
CA GLY A 132 -5.24 -24.30 -17.61
C GLY A 132 -3.86 -24.89 -17.36
N ILE A 133 -2.79 -24.08 -17.37
CA ILE A 133 -1.48 -24.55 -16.93
C ILE A 133 -1.52 -24.73 -15.41
N ASP A 134 -1.13 -25.90 -14.94
CA ASP A 134 -1.20 -26.26 -13.54
C ASP A 134 -0.15 -25.53 -12.68
N LYS A 135 -0.40 -25.50 -11.38
CA LYS A 135 0.50 -24.86 -10.41
C LYS A 135 1.88 -25.50 -10.33
N GLU A 136 1.99 -26.81 -10.57
CA GLU A 136 3.26 -27.54 -10.53
C GLU A 136 4.19 -27.06 -11.64
N SER A 137 3.65 -26.91 -12.86
CA SER A 137 4.39 -26.36 -14.01
C SER A 137 4.85 -24.92 -13.80
N LEU A 138 4.20 -24.17 -12.90
CA LEU A 138 4.53 -22.79 -12.57
C LEU A 138 5.35 -22.65 -11.29
N SER A 139 5.70 -23.75 -10.58
CA SER A 139 6.37 -23.67 -9.28
C SER A 139 7.62 -22.80 -9.31
N GLY A 140 8.50 -22.95 -10.30
CA GLY A 140 9.69 -22.11 -10.44
C GLY A 140 9.41 -20.62 -10.67
N VAL A 141 8.27 -20.29 -11.29
CA VAL A 141 7.84 -18.89 -11.47
C VAL A 141 7.36 -18.33 -10.12
N TYR A 142 6.61 -19.09 -9.35
CA TYR A 142 6.17 -18.69 -8.02
C TYR A 142 7.32 -18.53 -7.04
N ASP A 143 8.32 -19.44 -7.07
CA ASP A 143 9.51 -19.34 -6.23
C ASP A 143 10.30 -18.05 -6.54
N GLN A 144 10.53 -17.75 -7.81
CA GLN A 144 11.18 -16.51 -8.22
C GLN A 144 10.36 -15.28 -7.85
N ALA A 145 9.06 -15.32 -8.03
CA ALA A 145 8.16 -14.22 -7.65
C ALA A 145 8.16 -14.00 -6.13
N TRP A 146 8.20 -15.06 -5.35
CA TRP A 146 8.36 -15.00 -3.89
C TRP A 146 9.67 -14.33 -3.50
N GLU A 147 10.80 -14.73 -4.09
CA GLU A 147 12.10 -14.10 -3.86
C GLU A 147 12.07 -12.59 -4.19
N GLN A 148 11.47 -12.22 -5.32
CA GLN A 148 11.32 -10.81 -5.70
C GLN A 148 10.44 -10.04 -4.70
N SER A 149 9.36 -10.64 -4.22
CA SER A 149 8.51 -10.04 -3.19
C SER A 149 9.26 -9.81 -1.88
N GLN A 150 10.14 -10.74 -1.47
CA GLN A 150 11.01 -10.54 -0.30
C GLN A 150 12.00 -9.38 -0.48
N ILE A 151 12.52 -9.19 -1.70
CA ILE A 151 13.38 -8.03 -2.03
C ILE A 151 12.58 -6.74 -1.93
N LEU A 152 11.36 -6.69 -2.48
CA LEU A 152 10.50 -5.52 -2.40
C LEU A 152 10.12 -5.18 -0.95
N LEU A 153 9.79 -6.16 -0.13
CA LEU A 153 9.56 -5.98 1.30
C LEU A 153 10.78 -5.40 2.03
N LYS A 154 11.98 -5.87 1.67
CA LYS A 154 13.23 -5.34 2.23
C LYS A 154 13.47 -3.88 1.81
N ILE A 155 13.19 -3.55 0.56
CA ILE A 155 13.29 -2.17 0.05
C ILE A 155 12.32 -1.30 0.81
N ASN A 156 11.05 -1.69 0.93
CA ASN A 156 10.03 -0.97 1.66
C ASN A 156 10.47 -0.70 3.11
N ARG A 157 10.92 -1.73 3.84
CA ARG A 157 11.45 -1.57 5.20
C ARG A 157 12.61 -0.59 5.29
N ASN A 158 13.51 -0.59 4.32
CA ASN A 158 14.66 0.30 4.31
C ASN A 158 14.22 1.75 4.06
N ILE A 159 13.31 1.98 3.12
CA ILE A 159 12.72 3.30 2.86
C ILE A 159 12.09 3.84 4.15
N HIS A 160 11.20 3.07 4.77
CA HIS A 160 10.54 3.51 6.01
C HIS A 160 11.51 3.75 7.16
N LYS A 161 12.54 2.93 7.32
CA LYS A 161 13.58 3.17 8.34
C LYS A 161 14.33 4.48 8.14
N GLU A 162 14.61 4.85 6.90
CA GLU A 162 15.30 6.11 6.62
C GLU A 162 14.35 7.30 6.81
N ILE A 163 13.09 7.16 6.40
CA ILE A 163 12.05 8.19 6.56
C ILE A 163 11.77 8.51 8.03
N TYR A 164 11.69 7.50 8.89
CA TYR A 164 11.28 7.65 10.29
C TYR A 164 12.46 7.67 11.29
N LYS A 165 13.68 7.91 10.82
CA LYS A 165 14.85 8.11 11.68
C LYS A 165 14.87 9.46 12.39
N PHE A 166 13.98 10.37 12.04
CA PHE A 166 13.91 11.73 12.56
C PHE A 166 12.87 11.91 13.65
#